data_e740837d92fcbbbaf298e510e2bbd900
#
_entry.id   e740837d92fcbbbaf298e510e2bbd900
#
_cell.length_a   1.000
_cell.length_b   1.000
_cell.length_c   1.000
_cell.angle_alpha   90.00
_cell.angle_beta   90.00
_cell.angle_gamma   90.00
#
_symmetry.space_group_name_H-M   'P 1'
#
loop_
_entity.id
_entity.type
_entity.pdbx_description
1 polymer ?
#
loop_
_entity_poly.entity_id
_entity_poly.type
_entity_poly.pdbx_seq_one_letter_code
_entity_poly.pdbx_strand_id
1 'polypeptide(L)'
;MRWFTCTPVAFGGGPDFFARDSGLMCRGFQALGCESLAVMPGERQASDEADLIRTDYRNLESAEWWKSHHLDGVVLYAWGSPKYRKVAAAIHEAGIFLVLNQDNGGLVSPLAGFTRWLREQWNLSGHGRSGLAYLQFLKLTVKGLGIGLLFTDPRRASHLKNGNLIACVSPVAAGHYRKLCRIYGGGNLSRRVVVIPHAVEPKFHYTKGPKHRRVVCIGRWQDIVQKRPQLLMKVIGSVVAADEQVEIAIVGNATSALETWHRSLPRDERNRVHLRGFMGRDDLAELLRESQVFYSPSAFESFGIAAAEALCSGCSVVAGRSVSMASFEWFVSEESGTLAEDDHAKGHVTALRHELDHWSQADRSPCEIAAIWCKRLHADQVAAITLKLSFPDPKI
;
A
#
# COMPACT_ATOMS: atom_id res chain seq x y z
N MET A 1 9.93 -26.03 -2.53
CA MET A 1 9.99 -24.93 -3.53
C MET A 1 10.96 -23.87 -3.06
N ARG A 2 11.67 -23.27 -4.01
CA ARG A 2 12.66 -22.21 -3.74
C ARG A 2 12.25 -20.92 -4.39
N TRP A 3 11.77 -19.95 -3.58
CA TRP A 3 11.22 -18.68 -4.04
C TRP A 3 11.97 -17.50 -3.43
N PHE A 4 12.52 -16.62 -4.26
CA PHE A 4 13.18 -15.42 -3.78
C PHE A 4 12.29 -14.20 -3.98
N THR A 5 12.53 -13.17 -3.16
CA THR A 5 12.01 -11.84 -3.39
C THR A 5 13.15 -10.91 -3.76
N CYS A 6 12.93 -9.99 -4.68
CA CYS A 6 13.97 -9.07 -5.13
C CYS A 6 13.49 -7.63 -5.10
N THR A 7 14.26 -6.77 -4.46
CA THR A 7 14.10 -5.32 -4.51
C THR A 7 15.35 -4.74 -5.17
N PRO A 8 15.27 -4.16 -6.39
CA PRO A 8 16.43 -3.69 -7.14
C PRO A 8 16.94 -2.31 -6.68
N VAL A 9 16.76 -2.01 -5.40
CA VAL A 9 17.25 -0.80 -4.71
C VAL A 9 17.80 -1.22 -3.37
N ALA A 10 18.91 -0.58 -2.96
CA ALA A 10 19.49 -0.80 -1.65
C ALA A 10 18.68 -0.11 -0.55
N PHE A 11 18.32 -0.87 0.47
CA PHE A 11 17.72 -0.41 1.73
C PHE A 11 18.51 -0.97 2.93
N GLY A 12 18.16 -0.56 4.15
CA GLY A 12 18.57 -1.29 5.35
C GLY A 12 18.00 -2.70 5.32
N GLY A 13 18.80 -3.70 5.71
CA GLY A 13 18.42 -5.13 5.65
C GLY A 13 18.07 -5.74 7.00
N GLY A 14 17.76 -4.91 7.99
CA GLY A 14 17.37 -5.34 9.34
C GLY A 14 15.88 -5.67 9.48
N PRO A 15 15.38 -5.83 10.72
CA PRO A 15 14.00 -6.24 11.01
C PRO A 15 12.93 -5.39 10.32
N ASP A 16 13.14 -4.09 10.19
CA ASP A 16 12.19 -3.17 9.53
C ASP A 16 11.97 -3.49 8.05
N PHE A 17 13.01 -4.00 7.35
CA PHE A 17 12.88 -4.45 5.97
C PHE A 17 12.03 -5.71 5.88
N PHE A 18 12.23 -6.66 6.81
CA PHE A 18 11.47 -7.91 6.86
C PHE A 18 10.06 -7.74 7.45
N ALA A 19 9.75 -6.58 7.98
CA ALA A 19 8.43 -6.22 8.48
C ALA A 19 7.45 -5.72 7.39
N ARG A 20 7.92 -5.55 6.14
CA ARG A 20 7.09 -5.06 5.03
C ARG A 20 7.66 -5.41 3.65
N ASP A 21 6.86 -5.17 2.62
CA ASP A 21 7.23 -5.30 1.20
C ASP A 21 7.87 -6.66 0.84
N SER A 22 9.00 -6.64 0.17
CA SER A 22 9.68 -7.84 -0.30
C SER A 22 10.24 -8.69 0.84
N GLY A 23 10.72 -8.08 1.91
CA GLY A 23 11.21 -8.81 3.09
C GLY A 23 10.09 -9.58 3.78
N LEU A 24 8.92 -8.96 3.96
CA LEU A 24 7.76 -9.62 4.57
C LEU A 24 7.21 -10.73 3.67
N MET A 25 7.23 -10.55 2.36
CA MET A 25 6.83 -11.59 1.40
C MET A 25 7.78 -12.79 1.45
N CYS A 26 9.09 -12.56 1.63
CA CYS A 26 10.07 -13.61 1.89
C CYS A 26 9.68 -14.43 3.14
N ARG A 27 9.36 -13.77 4.26
CA ARG A 27 8.84 -14.42 5.48
C ARG A 27 7.55 -15.21 5.24
N GLY A 28 6.65 -14.68 4.40
CA GLY A 28 5.44 -15.39 4.00
C GLY A 28 5.70 -16.71 3.29
N PHE A 29 6.65 -16.74 2.36
CA PHE A 29 7.08 -18.00 1.70
C PHE A 29 7.73 -18.97 2.68
N GLN A 30 8.58 -18.48 3.60
CA GLN A 30 9.19 -19.31 4.64
C GLN A 30 8.13 -19.96 5.56
N ALA A 31 7.10 -19.22 5.93
CA ALA A 31 6.00 -19.73 6.74
C ALA A 31 5.22 -20.88 6.07
N LEU A 32 5.27 -20.96 4.73
CA LEU A 32 4.71 -22.06 3.94
C LEU A 32 5.71 -23.22 3.69
N GLY A 33 6.88 -23.19 4.31
CA GLY A 33 7.92 -24.20 4.13
C GLY A 33 8.72 -24.06 2.84
N CYS A 34 8.64 -22.93 2.14
CA CYS A 34 9.51 -22.64 1.01
C CYS A 34 10.89 -22.20 1.50
N GLU A 35 11.95 -22.59 0.80
CA GLU A 35 13.24 -21.94 0.93
C GLU A 35 13.14 -20.55 0.29
N SER A 36 13.29 -19.49 1.09
CA SER A 36 13.12 -18.13 0.59
C SER A 36 14.15 -17.18 1.19
N LEU A 37 14.74 -16.37 0.30
CA LEU A 37 15.66 -15.30 0.66
C LEU A 37 15.24 -14.01 -0.06
N ALA A 38 15.49 -12.88 0.59
CA ALA A 38 15.33 -11.57 -0.03
C ALA A 38 16.64 -11.16 -0.71
N VAL A 39 16.56 -10.51 -1.87
CA VAL A 39 17.72 -10.09 -2.65
C VAL A 39 17.65 -8.59 -2.88
N MET A 40 18.76 -7.87 -2.65
CA MET A 40 18.92 -6.47 -3.02
C MET A 40 20.37 -6.14 -3.38
N PRO A 41 20.61 -5.04 -4.13
CA PRO A 41 21.95 -4.59 -4.44
C PRO A 41 22.65 -3.97 -3.22
N GLY A 42 23.99 -3.98 -3.25
CA GLY A 42 24.84 -3.32 -2.27
C GLY A 42 25.73 -4.29 -1.51
N GLU A 43 26.57 -3.72 -0.64
CA GLU A 43 27.46 -4.47 0.24
C GLU A 43 26.72 -4.92 1.51
N ARG A 44 27.15 -6.05 2.09
CA ARG A 44 26.59 -6.58 3.33
C ARG A 44 26.86 -5.61 4.49
N GLN A 45 25.82 -5.37 5.26
CA GLN A 45 25.84 -4.49 6.43
C GLN A 45 25.74 -5.34 7.71
N ALA A 46 26.28 -4.82 8.80
CA ALA A 46 26.23 -5.50 10.10
C ALA A 46 24.79 -5.71 10.62
N SER A 47 23.86 -4.85 10.19
CA SER A 47 22.43 -4.91 10.54
C SER A 47 21.62 -5.83 9.65
N ASP A 48 22.22 -6.46 8.63
CA ASP A 48 21.49 -7.32 7.70
C ASP A 48 21.13 -8.64 8.35
N GLU A 49 19.88 -9.07 8.21
CA GLU A 49 19.45 -10.39 8.63
C GLU A 49 20.05 -11.50 7.75
N ALA A 50 20.06 -12.74 8.28
CA ALA A 50 20.64 -13.90 7.61
C ALA A 50 19.94 -14.21 6.26
N ASP A 51 18.64 -13.96 6.19
CA ASP A 51 17.80 -14.24 5.02
C ASP A 51 17.90 -13.18 3.92
N LEU A 52 18.88 -12.27 4.01
CA LEU A 52 19.16 -11.27 2.99
C LEU A 52 20.43 -11.60 2.21
N ILE A 53 20.30 -11.67 0.88
CA ILE A 53 21.41 -11.66 -0.07
C ILE A 53 21.66 -10.24 -0.54
N ARG A 54 22.87 -9.75 -0.35
CA ARG A 54 23.37 -8.55 -1.02
C ARG A 54 24.29 -8.93 -2.17
N THR A 55 24.15 -8.23 -3.29
CA THR A 55 24.92 -8.52 -4.49
C THR A 55 25.24 -7.26 -5.28
N ASP A 56 26.20 -7.30 -6.18
CA ASP A 56 26.39 -6.22 -7.15
C ASP A 56 25.12 -6.06 -8.00
N TYR A 57 24.76 -4.83 -8.33
CA TYR A 57 23.59 -4.55 -9.17
C TYR A 57 23.68 -5.25 -10.55
N ARG A 58 24.90 -5.41 -11.09
CA ARG A 58 25.14 -6.12 -12.37
C ARG A 58 24.72 -7.58 -12.31
N ASN A 59 24.83 -8.22 -11.16
CA ASN A 59 24.38 -9.60 -10.96
C ASN A 59 22.87 -9.70 -11.09
N LEU A 60 22.10 -8.69 -10.66
CA LEU A 60 20.64 -8.66 -10.85
C LEU A 60 20.25 -8.59 -12.34
N GLU A 61 21.15 -8.09 -13.22
CA GLU A 61 20.97 -8.02 -14.66
C GLU A 61 21.62 -9.24 -15.40
N SER A 62 22.12 -10.27 -14.67
CA SER A 62 22.74 -11.47 -15.23
C SER A 62 21.84 -12.69 -15.10
N ALA A 63 21.50 -13.32 -16.23
CA ALA A 63 20.73 -14.56 -16.25
C ALA A 63 21.49 -15.72 -15.61
N GLU A 64 22.82 -15.80 -15.80
CA GLU A 64 23.69 -16.84 -15.22
C GLU A 64 23.67 -16.76 -13.70
N TRP A 65 23.74 -15.55 -13.14
CA TRP A 65 23.67 -15.35 -11.71
C TRP A 65 22.33 -15.87 -11.13
N TRP A 66 21.21 -15.56 -11.79
CA TRP A 66 19.91 -16.07 -11.36
C TRP A 66 19.81 -17.60 -11.49
N LYS A 67 20.31 -18.19 -12.60
CA LYS A 67 20.34 -19.64 -12.81
C LYS A 67 21.12 -20.40 -11.72
N SER A 68 22.23 -19.82 -11.23
CA SER A 68 23.07 -20.45 -10.20
C SER A 68 22.33 -20.66 -8.86
N HIS A 69 21.21 -19.99 -8.64
CA HIS A 69 20.41 -20.13 -7.43
C HIS A 69 19.34 -21.22 -7.51
N HIS A 70 19.09 -21.83 -8.67
CA HIS A 70 18.12 -22.93 -8.87
C HIS A 70 16.72 -22.61 -8.33
N LEU A 71 16.14 -21.47 -8.71
CA LEU A 71 14.88 -20.96 -8.21
C LEU A 71 13.68 -21.46 -9.01
N ASP A 72 12.59 -21.80 -8.32
CA ASP A 72 11.27 -22.03 -8.93
C ASP A 72 10.62 -20.70 -9.31
N GLY A 73 10.80 -19.65 -8.52
CA GLY A 73 10.21 -18.35 -8.79
C GLY A 73 10.87 -17.16 -8.07
N VAL A 74 10.59 -15.97 -8.61
CA VAL A 74 11.01 -14.68 -8.05
C VAL A 74 9.84 -13.70 -8.07
N VAL A 75 9.63 -13.01 -6.94
CA VAL A 75 8.77 -11.82 -6.88
C VAL A 75 9.64 -10.58 -6.96
N LEU A 76 9.55 -9.83 -8.06
CA LEU A 76 10.33 -8.62 -8.28
C LEU A 76 9.51 -7.37 -7.88
N TYR A 77 9.97 -6.69 -6.85
CA TYR A 77 9.41 -5.43 -6.35
C TYR A 77 10.02 -4.24 -7.09
N ALA A 78 9.51 -3.96 -8.28
CA ALA A 78 10.00 -2.90 -9.18
C ALA A 78 9.05 -1.70 -9.25
N TRP A 79 8.02 -1.61 -8.43
CA TRP A 79 7.02 -0.52 -8.36
C TRP A 79 6.40 -0.16 -9.72
N GLY A 80 6.33 -1.10 -10.66
CA GLY A 80 5.86 -0.86 -12.02
C GLY A 80 6.79 0.02 -12.86
N SER A 81 8.01 0.24 -12.41
CA SER A 81 8.98 1.09 -13.10
C SER A 81 9.71 0.34 -14.23
N PRO A 82 9.63 0.80 -15.49
CA PRO A 82 10.38 0.20 -16.60
C PRO A 82 11.90 0.36 -16.49
N LYS A 83 12.38 1.12 -15.50
CA LYS A 83 13.81 1.26 -15.18
C LYS A 83 14.47 -0.11 -14.91
N TYR A 84 13.75 -1.02 -14.27
CA TYR A 84 14.23 -2.35 -13.88
C TYR A 84 13.95 -3.43 -14.93
N ARG A 85 13.71 -3.04 -16.19
CA ARG A 85 13.43 -3.97 -17.29
C ARG A 85 14.52 -5.02 -17.48
N LYS A 86 15.81 -4.62 -17.34
CA LYS A 86 16.94 -5.54 -17.53
C LYS A 86 16.98 -6.62 -16.44
N VAL A 87 16.67 -6.26 -15.18
CA VAL A 87 16.56 -7.23 -14.10
C VAL A 87 15.42 -8.23 -14.38
N ALA A 88 14.25 -7.74 -14.81
CA ALA A 88 13.13 -8.61 -15.18
C ALA A 88 13.47 -9.52 -16.39
N ALA A 89 14.21 -9.00 -17.38
CA ALA A 89 14.66 -9.78 -18.53
C ALA A 89 15.63 -10.89 -18.10
N ALA A 90 16.61 -10.59 -17.26
CA ALA A 90 17.58 -11.57 -16.77
C ALA A 90 16.93 -12.72 -16.00
N ILE A 91 15.95 -12.43 -15.14
CA ILE A 91 15.18 -13.46 -14.41
C ILE A 91 14.37 -14.32 -15.41
N HIS A 92 13.74 -13.69 -16.39
CA HIS A 92 12.97 -14.39 -17.43
C HIS A 92 13.86 -15.28 -18.30
N GLU A 93 15.01 -14.76 -18.74
CA GLU A 93 16.03 -15.49 -19.54
C GLU A 93 16.65 -16.66 -18.75
N ALA A 94 16.69 -16.54 -17.42
CA ALA A 94 17.08 -17.64 -16.55
C ALA A 94 16.08 -18.80 -16.52
N GLY A 95 14.88 -18.63 -17.10
CA GLY A 95 13.81 -19.63 -17.08
C GLY A 95 13.05 -19.71 -15.76
N ILE A 96 13.19 -18.72 -14.89
CA ILE A 96 12.58 -18.67 -13.55
C ILE A 96 11.20 -18.04 -13.66
N PHE A 97 10.21 -18.56 -12.92
CA PHE A 97 8.87 -17.98 -12.88
C PHE A 97 8.91 -16.59 -12.24
N LEU A 98 8.51 -15.57 -13.00
CA LEU A 98 8.62 -14.18 -12.57
C LEU A 98 7.26 -13.55 -12.28
N VAL A 99 7.08 -13.10 -11.04
CA VAL A 99 5.97 -12.26 -10.60
C VAL A 99 6.45 -10.80 -10.50
N LEU A 100 5.88 -9.93 -11.31
CA LEU A 100 6.18 -8.50 -11.30
C LEU A 100 5.22 -7.76 -10.38
N ASN A 101 5.69 -7.32 -9.21
CA ASN A 101 4.89 -6.48 -8.31
C ASN A 101 4.74 -5.06 -8.86
N GLN A 102 3.48 -4.59 -8.93
CA GLN A 102 3.09 -3.26 -9.39
C GLN A 102 2.53 -2.47 -8.21
N ASP A 103 3.40 -1.93 -7.38
CA ASP A 103 3.02 -1.10 -6.24
C ASP A 103 2.64 0.31 -6.68
N ASN A 104 1.49 0.42 -7.29
CA ASN A 104 0.87 1.70 -7.65
C ASN A 104 -0.63 1.51 -7.97
N GLY A 105 -1.39 2.61 -8.03
CA GLY A 105 -2.83 2.59 -8.29
C GLY A 105 -3.25 2.19 -9.71
N GLY A 106 -2.30 1.89 -10.59
CA GLY A 106 -2.55 1.44 -11.97
C GLY A 106 -2.83 2.55 -12.98
N LEU A 107 -3.03 3.80 -12.58
CA LEU A 107 -3.23 4.96 -13.47
C LEU A 107 -1.90 5.50 -14.00
N VAL A 108 -1.03 4.61 -14.43
CA VAL A 108 0.34 4.91 -14.89
C VAL A 108 0.40 5.47 -16.30
N SER A 109 -0.72 5.45 -17.02
CA SER A 109 -0.84 5.89 -18.42
C SER A 109 -2.22 6.48 -18.68
N PRO A 110 -2.34 7.51 -19.53
CA PRO A 110 -3.64 8.01 -19.98
C PRO A 110 -4.47 6.93 -20.71
N LEU A 111 -3.83 5.91 -21.28
CA LEU A 111 -4.50 4.78 -21.94
C LEU A 111 -5.17 3.82 -20.96
N ALA A 112 -4.80 3.84 -19.68
CA ALA A 112 -5.48 3.05 -18.64
C ALA A 112 -6.86 3.60 -18.25
N GLY A 113 -7.17 4.85 -18.67
CA GLY A 113 -8.43 5.55 -18.43
C GLY A 113 -8.20 7.05 -18.31
N PHE A 114 -8.35 7.79 -19.44
CA PHE A 114 -7.92 9.18 -19.58
C PHE A 114 -8.45 10.12 -18.49
N THR A 115 -9.76 10.11 -18.24
CA THR A 115 -10.37 11.01 -17.24
C THR A 115 -9.92 10.72 -15.81
N ARG A 116 -9.79 9.43 -15.43
CA ARG A 116 -9.26 9.04 -14.13
C ARG A 116 -7.78 9.36 -14.01
N TRP A 117 -7.00 9.11 -15.06
CA TRP A 117 -5.58 9.47 -15.11
C TRP A 117 -5.38 10.98 -14.97
N LEU A 118 -6.20 11.81 -15.61
CA LEU A 118 -6.11 13.26 -15.50
C LEU A 118 -6.41 13.74 -14.07
N ARG A 119 -7.42 13.16 -13.42
CA ARG A 119 -7.72 13.41 -11.99
C ARG A 119 -6.56 12.97 -11.09
N GLU A 120 -5.90 11.85 -11.40
CA GLU A 120 -4.68 11.41 -10.70
C GLU A 120 -3.58 12.47 -10.80
N GLN A 121 -3.30 13.00 -12.00
CA GLN A 121 -2.30 14.06 -12.17
C GLN A 121 -2.64 15.32 -11.36
N TRP A 122 -3.93 15.66 -11.27
CA TRP A 122 -4.41 16.74 -10.43
C TRP A 122 -4.17 16.50 -8.95
N ASN A 123 -4.47 15.31 -8.45
CA ASN A 123 -4.25 14.93 -7.05
C ASN A 123 -2.75 14.96 -6.69
N LEU A 124 -1.92 14.40 -7.57
CA LEU A 124 -0.45 14.38 -7.40
C LEU A 124 0.18 15.80 -7.45
N SER A 125 -0.48 16.77 -8.07
CA SER A 125 -0.01 18.15 -8.10
C SER A 125 -0.38 18.96 -6.85
N GLY A 126 -1.15 18.41 -5.89
CA GLY A 126 -1.60 19.10 -4.70
C GLY A 126 -2.89 19.89 -4.86
N HIS A 127 -3.78 19.44 -5.75
CA HIS A 127 -5.13 20.00 -5.98
C HIS A 127 -5.17 21.47 -6.43
N GLY A 128 -4.16 21.95 -7.12
CA GLY A 128 -4.17 23.32 -7.68
C GLY A 128 -4.26 24.45 -6.63
N ARG A 129 -3.93 24.17 -5.37
CA ARG A 129 -4.02 25.12 -4.25
C ARG A 129 -3.09 26.33 -4.37
N SER A 130 -2.22 26.34 -5.35
CA SER A 130 -1.32 27.44 -5.68
C SER A 130 -1.06 27.46 -7.18
N GLY A 131 -0.60 28.60 -7.73
CA GLY A 131 -0.15 28.68 -9.12
C GLY A 131 0.93 27.65 -9.46
N LEU A 132 1.81 27.32 -8.50
CA LEU A 132 2.83 26.28 -8.66
C LEU A 132 2.23 24.87 -8.81
N ALA A 133 1.16 24.56 -8.07
CA ALA A 133 0.47 23.26 -8.20
C ALA A 133 -0.20 23.13 -9.57
N TYR A 134 -0.77 24.23 -10.11
CA TYR A 134 -1.33 24.25 -11.47
C TYR A 134 -0.25 24.03 -12.54
N LEU A 135 0.89 24.70 -12.42
CA LEU A 135 2.05 24.47 -13.30
C LEU A 135 2.56 23.03 -13.22
N GLN A 136 2.60 22.47 -12.02
CA GLN A 136 2.97 21.05 -11.81
C GLN A 136 1.97 20.11 -12.49
N PHE A 137 0.66 20.38 -12.39
CA PHE A 137 -0.37 19.61 -13.09
C PHE A 137 -0.19 19.66 -14.60
N LEU A 138 0.02 20.83 -15.19
CA LEU A 138 0.29 20.98 -16.62
C LEU A 138 1.54 20.21 -17.04
N LYS A 139 2.64 20.34 -16.27
CA LYS A 139 3.90 19.62 -16.51
C LYS A 139 3.69 18.10 -16.50
N LEU A 140 2.99 17.56 -15.50
CA LEU A 140 2.71 16.13 -15.39
C LEU A 140 1.83 15.65 -16.56
N THR A 141 0.82 16.43 -16.92
CA THR A 141 -0.10 16.10 -18.02
C THR A 141 0.62 16.09 -19.37
N VAL A 142 1.36 17.16 -19.70
CA VAL A 142 2.12 17.25 -20.95
C VAL A 142 3.19 16.15 -21.04
N LYS A 143 3.90 15.90 -19.94
CA LYS A 143 4.87 14.81 -19.86
C LYS A 143 4.22 13.43 -20.08
N GLY A 144 3.05 13.20 -19.50
CA GLY A 144 2.33 11.94 -19.66
C GLY A 144 1.80 11.71 -21.06
N LEU A 145 1.23 12.75 -21.70
CA LEU A 145 0.73 12.68 -23.08
C LEU A 145 1.85 12.63 -24.13
N GLY A 146 2.99 13.27 -23.88
CA GLY A 146 4.13 13.26 -24.79
C GLY A 146 5.09 12.09 -24.49
N ILE A 147 6.07 12.33 -23.62
CA ILE A 147 7.12 11.36 -23.28
C ILE A 147 6.52 10.07 -22.69
N GLY A 148 5.42 10.17 -21.94
CA GLY A 148 4.71 9.03 -21.36
C GLY A 148 4.30 8.03 -22.42
N LEU A 149 3.47 8.46 -23.37
CA LEU A 149 2.92 7.59 -24.41
C LEU A 149 3.97 7.10 -25.40
N LEU A 150 4.90 7.99 -25.82
CA LEU A 150 5.86 7.68 -26.88
C LEU A 150 7.04 6.82 -26.39
N PHE A 151 7.45 6.97 -25.13
CA PHE A 151 8.67 6.32 -24.64
C PHE A 151 8.46 5.49 -23.37
N THR A 152 7.71 6.01 -22.38
CA THR A 152 7.59 5.33 -21.09
C THR A 152 6.68 4.10 -21.19
N ASP A 153 5.55 4.22 -21.85
CA ASP A 153 4.58 3.13 -21.95
C ASP A 153 5.07 1.95 -22.81
N PRO A 154 5.73 2.15 -23.97
CA PRO A 154 6.37 1.05 -24.69
C PRO A 154 7.45 0.34 -23.87
N ARG A 155 8.27 1.10 -23.10
CA ARG A 155 9.27 0.52 -22.20
C ARG A 155 8.63 -0.25 -21.05
N ARG A 156 7.53 0.28 -20.48
CA ARG A 156 6.73 -0.41 -19.46
C ARG A 156 6.13 -1.69 -20.02
N ALA A 157 5.55 -1.66 -21.20
CA ALA A 157 5.02 -2.85 -21.85
C ALA A 157 6.11 -3.90 -22.08
N SER A 158 7.31 -3.50 -22.52
CA SER A 158 8.46 -4.40 -22.64
C SER A 158 8.90 -4.98 -21.29
N HIS A 159 8.86 -4.21 -20.21
CA HIS A 159 9.10 -4.71 -18.86
C HIS A 159 8.05 -5.74 -18.44
N LEU A 160 6.76 -5.43 -18.63
CA LEU A 160 5.65 -6.31 -18.25
C LEU A 160 5.63 -7.64 -19.02
N LYS A 161 6.10 -7.65 -20.26
CA LYS A 161 6.17 -8.88 -21.08
C LYS A 161 7.10 -9.95 -20.50
N ASN A 162 8.10 -9.56 -19.70
CA ASN A 162 9.00 -10.50 -19.03
C ASN A 162 8.32 -11.26 -17.87
N GLY A 163 7.25 -10.70 -17.27
CA GLY A 163 6.57 -11.36 -16.16
C GLY A 163 5.65 -12.49 -16.60
N ASN A 164 5.68 -13.60 -15.89
CA ASN A 164 4.67 -14.65 -15.98
C ASN A 164 3.35 -14.16 -15.36
N LEU A 165 3.43 -13.45 -14.22
CA LEU A 165 2.33 -12.73 -13.61
C LEU A 165 2.66 -11.25 -13.42
N ILE A 166 1.65 -10.41 -13.54
CA ILE A 166 1.69 -8.97 -13.25
C ILE A 166 0.80 -8.75 -12.03
N ALA A 167 1.43 -8.68 -10.87
CA ALA A 167 0.77 -8.60 -9.58
C ALA A 167 0.42 -7.14 -9.24
N CYS A 168 -0.86 -6.84 -9.19
CA CYS A 168 -1.38 -5.53 -8.80
C CYS A 168 -1.91 -5.57 -7.36
N VAL A 169 -1.71 -4.49 -6.62
CA VAL A 169 -2.01 -4.43 -5.18
C VAL A 169 -3.51 -4.38 -4.85
N SER A 170 -4.37 -4.09 -5.83
CA SER A 170 -5.82 -4.07 -5.65
C SER A 170 -6.58 -4.43 -6.92
N PRO A 171 -7.87 -4.82 -6.84
CA PRO A 171 -8.71 -5.08 -8.01
C PRO A 171 -8.83 -3.88 -8.95
N VAL A 172 -8.87 -2.66 -8.42
CA VAL A 172 -8.96 -1.42 -9.20
C VAL A 172 -7.67 -1.19 -9.99
N ALA A 173 -6.51 -1.33 -9.34
CA ALA A 173 -5.21 -1.25 -10.01
C ALA A 173 -5.08 -2.32 -11.11
N ALA A 174 -5.50 -3.56 -10.83
CA ALA A 174 -5.51 -4.64 -11.83
C ALA A 174 -6.41 -4.30 -13.04
N GLY A 175 -7.56 -3.68 -12.81
CA GLY A 175 -8.45 -3.21 -13.88
C GLY A 175 -7.76 -2.21 -14.82
N HIS A 176 -6.99 -1.26 -14.28
CA HIS A 176 -6.21 -0.31 -15.07
C HIS A 176 -5.06 -0.98 -15.84
N TYR A 177 -4.30 -1.86 -15.18
CA TYR A 177 -3.22 -2.61 -15.84
C TYR A 177 -3.73 -3.54 -16.93
N ARG A 178 -4.90 -4.20 -16.77
CA ARG A 178 -5.50 -5.02 -17.83
C ARG A 178 -5.79 -4.22 -19.09
N LYS A 179 -6.29 -2.97 -18.97
CA LYS A 179 -6.50 -2.07 -20.12
C LYS A 179 -5.19 -1.74 -20.82
N LEU A 180 -4.18 -1.32 -20.06
CA LEU A 180 -2.84 -1.02 -20.60
C LEU A 180 -2.23 -2.23 -21.29
N CYS A 181 -2.23 -3.39 -20.65
CA CYS A 181 -1.67 -4.63 -21.18
C CYS A 181 -2.39 -5.08 -22.45
N ARG A 182 -3.72 -4.89 -22.53
CA ARG A 182 -4.50 -5.22 -23.76
C ARG A 182 -4.05 -4.39 -24.94
N ILE A 183 -3.75 -3.12 -24.75
CA ILE A 183 -3.29 -2.21 -25.82
C ILE A 183 -1.90 -2.63 -26.32
N TYR A 184 -0.96 -2.94 -25.42
CA TYR A 184 0.44 -3.19 -25.78
C TYR A 184 0.83 -4.65 -25.99
N GLY A 185 0.00 -5.60 -25.60
CA GLY A 185 0.30 -7.04 -25.65
C GLY A 185 -0.91 -7.93 -25.89
N GLY A 186 -2.06 -7.32 -26.20
CA GLY A 186 -3.29 -8.08 -26.48
C GLY A 186 -3.86 -8.83 -25.28
N GLY A 187 -4.74 -9.78 -25.56
CA GLY A 187 -5.38 -10.60 -24.54
C GLY A 187 -4.39 -11.43 -23.71
N ASN A 188 -3.31 -11.91 -24.32
CA ASN A 188 -2.32 -12.75 -23.64
C ASN A 188 -1.64 -12.01 -22.48
N LEU A 189 -1.17 -10.79 -22.70
CA LEU A 189 -0.54 -9.99 -21.65
C LEU A 189 -1.58 -9.56 -20.59
N SER A 190 -2.78 -9.20 -21.02
CA SER A 190 -3.86 -8.79 -20.13
C SER A 190 -4.30 -9.90 -19.17
N ARG A 191 -4.26 -11.17 -19.58
CA ARG A 191 -4.58 -12.33 -18.72
C ARG A 191 -3.55 -12.59 -17.63
N ARG A 192 -2.31 -12.14 -17.79
CA ARG A 192 -1.27 -12.24 -16.76
C ARG A 192 -1.46 -11.28 -15.58
N VAL A 193 -2.41 -10.32 -15.69
CA VAL A 193 -2.68 -9.34 -14.64
C VAL A 193 -3.57 -9.96 -13.57
N VAL A 194 -3.02 -10.07 -12.37
CA VAL A 194 -3.66 -10.67 -11.19
C VAL A 194 -3.65 -9.70 -10.01
N VAL A 195 -4.47 -9.99 -8.99
CA VAL A 195 -4.44 -9.25 -7.72
C VAL A 195 -3.60 -10.03 -6.73
N ILE A 196 -2.47 -9.47 -6.34
CA ILE A 196 -1.62 -9.94 -5.23
C ILE A 196 -1.33 -8.69 -4.40
N PRO A 197 -1.97 -8.51 -3.24
CA PRO A 197 -1.80 -7.33 -2.39
C PRO A 197 -0.43 -7.30 -1.72
N HIS A 198 -0.08 -6.17 -1.10
CA HIS A 198 1.02 -6.16 -0.14
C HIS A 198 0.66 -6.99 1.08
N ALA A 199 1.67 -7.66 1.60
CA ALA A 199 1.55 -8.46 2.81
C ALA A 199 1.46 -7.56 4.05
N VAL A 200 0.74 -8.05 5.06
CA VAL A 200 0.66 -7.52 6.41
C VAL A 200 1.29 -8.52 7.37
N GLU A 201 2.05 -8.04 8.36
CA GLU A 201 2.62 -8.92 9.39
C GLU A 201 1.52 -9.62 10.19
N PRO A 202 1.65 -10.92 10.48
CA PRO A 202 0.66 -11.67 11.25
C PRO A 202 0.40 -11.13 12.66
N LYS A 203 1.30 -10.30 13.22
CA LYS A 203 1.07 -9.64 14.52
C LYS A 203 -0.10 -8.65 14.50
N PHE A 204 -0.43 -8.08 13.35
CA PHE A 204 -1.65 -7.29 13.15
C PHE A 204 -2.84 -8.24 12.99
N HIS A 205 -3.43 -8.61 14.08
CA HIS A 205 -4.62 -9.46 14.14
C HIS A 205 -5.50 -9.02 15.30
N TYR A 206 -6.78 -9.32 15.22
CA TYR A 206 -7.70 -9.06 16.31
C TYR A 206 -7.71 -10.24 17.28
N THR A 207 -7.49 -9.97 18.56
CA THR A 207 -7.77 -10.88 19.67
C THR A 207 -9.06 -10.44 20.37
N LYS A 208 -9.85 -11.37 20.87
CA LYS A 208 -11.07 -11.05 21.62
C LYS A 208 -10.76 -10.06 22.75
N GLY A 209 -11.40 -8.91 22.71
CA GLY A 209 -11.24 -7.83 23.69
C GLY A 209 -12.13 -6.64 23.33
N PRO A 210 -12.35 -5.71 24.24
CA PRO A 210 -13.13 -4.51 23.95
C PRO A 210 -12.37 -3.60 22.97
N LYS A 211 -13.11 -3.01 22.04
CA LYS A 211 -12.63 -1.92 21.21
C LYS A 211 -13.04 -0.59 21.84
N HIS A 212 -12.09 0.29 22.09
CA HIS A 212 -12.35 1.63 22.59
C HIS A 212 -12.89 2.53 21.47
N ARG A 213 -13.73 3.52 21.83
CA ARG A 213 -14.21 4.55 20.93
C ARG A 213 -13.06 5.48 20.52
N ARG A 214 -12.10 4.90 19.82
CA ARG A 214 -10.83 5.54 19.42
C ARG A 214 -10.66 5.52 17.92
N VAL A 215 -10.24 6.68 17.39
CA VAL A 215 -9.82 6.85 15.99
C VAL A 215 -8.30 6.91 15.94
N VAL A 216 -7.69 6.08 15.12
CA VAL A 216 -6.24 6.08 14.88
C VAL A 216 -5.95 6.67 13.52
N CYS A 217 -5.00 7.62 13.48
CA CYS A 217 -4.48 8.24 12.26
C CYS A 217 -2.97 7.98 12.20
N ILE A 218 -2.48 7.39 11.12
CA ILE A 218 -1.06 7.05 10.96
C ILE A 218 -0.51 7.74 9.72
N GLY A 219 0.59 8.48 9.87
CA GLY A 219 1.15 9.17 8.72
C GLY A 219 2.51 9.81 8.93
N ARG A 220 3.18 10.09 7.80
CA ARG A 220 4.32 10.99 7.72
C ARG A 220 3.80 12.41 7.56
N TRP A 221 3.52 13.09 8.67
CA TRP A 221 2.79 14.37 8.66
C TRP A 221 3.57 15.52 8.04
N GLN A 222 4.87 15.34 7.79
CA GLN A 222 5.70 16.26 7.00
C GLN A 222 5.34 16.24 5.50
N ASP A 223 4.74 15.15 5.02
CA ASP A 223 4.25 15.04 3.65
C ASP A 223 2.87 15.72 3.53
N ILE A 224 2.90 17.04 3.38
CA ILE A 224 1.70 17.89 3.36
C ILE A 224 0.80 17.63 2.15
N VAL A 225 1.36 17.13 1.05
CA VAL A 225 0.61 16.85 -0.20
C VAL A 225 -0.11 15.52 -0.08
N GLN A 226 0.60 14.46 0.28
CA GLN A 226 0.03 13.13 0.40
C GLN A 226 -0.81 12.99 1.66
N LYS A 227 -0.26 13.29 2.84
CA LYS A 227 -0.88 12.98 4.15
C LYS A 227 -1.81 14.06 4.68
N ARG A 228 -1.80 15.26 4.09
CA ARG A 228 -2.76 16.36 4.31
C ARG A 228 -3.04 16.68 5.79
N PRO A 229 -2.01 17.00 6.60
CA PRO A 229 -2.19 17.29 8.02
C PRO A 229 -3.19 18.41 8.28
N GLN A 230 -3.36 19.38 7.35
CA GLN A 230 -4.36 20.45 7.46
C GLN A 230 -5.80 19.92 7.40
N LEU A 231 -6.06 18.90 6.57
CA LEU A 231 -7.35 18.22 6.54
C LEU A 231 -7.57 17.42 7.82
N LEU A 232 -6.52 16.67 8.27
CA LEU A 232 -6.55 15.94 9.54
C LEU A 232 -6.99 16.88 10.68
N MET A 233 -6.31 18.00 10.87
CA MET A 233 -6.58 18.95 11.95
C MET A 233 -8.03 19.46 11.91
N LYS A 234 -8.56 19.80 10.73
CA LYS A 234 -9.93 20.27 10.55
C LYS A 234 -10.96 19.19 10.89
N VAL A 235 -10.74 17.95 10.40
CA VAL A 235 -11.67 16.84 10.62
C VAL A 235 -11.67 16.43 12.09
N ILE A 236 -10.49 16.21 12.65
CA ILE A 236 -10.36 15.77 14.04
C ILE A 236 -10.88 16.83 15.01
N GLY A 237 -10.55 18.13 14.80
CA GLY A 237 -11.10 19.22 15.62
C GLY A 237 -12.62 19.23 15.63
N SER A 238 -13.26 19.06 14.44
CA SER A 238 -14.72 19.02 14.36
C SER A 238 -15.33 17.78 15.02
N VAL A 239 -14.66 16.63 14.98
CA VAL A 239 -15.16 15.39 15.55
C VAL A 239 -15.05 15.41 17.08
N VAL A 240 -13.90 15.82 17.66
CA VAL A 240 -13.73 15.87 19.12
C VAL A 240 -14.58 16.96 19.79
N ALA A 241 -14.88 18.05 19.07
CA ALA A 241 -15.80 19.08 19.56
C ALA A 241 -17.25 18.59 19.61
N ALA A 242 -17.64 17.65 18.75
CA ALA A 242 -19.01 17.16 18.64
C ALA A 242 -19.26 15.84 19.41
N ASP A 243 -18.23 15.13 19.83
CA ASP A 243 -18.31 13.84 20.52
C ASP A 243 -17.34 13.81 21.70
N GLU A 244 -17.90 13.88 22.91
CA GLU A 244 -17.14 13.94 24.16
C GLU A 244 -16.50 12.59 24.55
N GLN A 245 -16.92 11.48 23.93
CA GLN A 245 -16.44 10.14 24.26
C GLN A 245 -15.32 9.66 23.33
N VAL A 246 -15.12 10.33 22.17
CA VAL A 246 -14.14 9.89 21.20
C VAL A 246 -12.72 10.25 21.64
N GLU A 247 -11.83 9.27 21.57
CA GLU A 247 -10.37 9.46 21.68
C GLU A 247 -9.72 9.44 20.30
N ILE A 248 -8.66 10.21 20.14
CA ILE A 248 -7.88 10.28 18.89
C ILE A 248 -6.41 9.95 19.16
N ALA A 249 -5.86 9.01 18.43
CA ALA A 249 -4.44 8.70 18.44
C ALA A 249 -3.81 9.09 17.09
N ILE A 250 -2.93 10.08 17.07
CA ILE A 250 -2.18 10.53 15.89
C ILE A 250 -0.77 9.97 16.00
N VAL A 251 -0.45 8.98 15.15
CA VAL A 251 0.82 8.26 15.12
C VAL A 251 1.68 8.81 13.98
N GLY A 252 2.97 8.93 14.24
CA GLY A 252 3.97 9.51 13.34
C GLY A 252 4.50 10.84 13.87
N ASN A 253 5.68 11.24 13.37
CA ASN A 253 6.31 12.46 13.84
C ASN A 253 5.43 13.69 13.55
N ALA A 254 5.07 14.37 14.62
CA ALA A 254 4.29 15.60 14.53
C ALA A 254 5.11 16.73 13.89
N THR A 255 4.45 17.59 13.13
CA THR A 255 5.02 18.86 12.67
C THR A 255 4.74 19.95 13.68
N SER A 256 5.51 21.04 13.63
CA SER A 256 5.26 22.23 14.49
C SER A 256 3.84 22.79 14.31
N ALA A 257 3.28 22.71 13.09
CA ALA A 257 1.90 23.13 12.83
C ALA A 257 0.89 22.21 13.54
N LEU A 258 1.10 20.90 13.53
CA LEU A 258 0.24 19.91 14.21
C LEU A 258 0.31 20.07 15.73
N GLU A 259 1.51 20.30 16.29
CA GLU A 259 1.69 20.55 17.71
C GLU A 259 1.04 21.88 18.15
N THR A 260 1.18 22.94 17.35
CA THR A 260 0.56 24.24 17.63
C THR A 260 -0.96 24.13 17.61
N TRP A 261 -1.51 23.45 16.61
CA TRP A 261 -2.95 23.15 16.55
C TRP A 261 -3.40 22.36 17.79
N HIS A 262 -2.70 21.29 18.16
CA HIS A 262 -3.03 20.50 19.34
C HIS A 262 -3.06 21.35 20.62
N ARG A 263 -2.08 22.23 20.82
CA ARG A 263 -2.05 23.16 21.96
C ARG A 263 -3.18 24.19 21.94
N SER A 264 -3.70 24.54 20.77
CA SER A 264 -4.81 25.50 20.60
C SER A 264 -6.21 24.89 20.88
N LEU A 265 -6.32 23.58 20.99
CA LEU A 265 -7.58 22.94 21.33
C LEU A 265 -8.01 23.30 22.77
N PRO A 266 -9.34 23.43 23.03
CA PRO A 266 -9.88 23.46 24.39
C PRO A 266 -9.31 22.32 25.24
N ARG A 267 -9.18 22.57 26.56
CA ARG A 267 -8.51 21.61 27.46
C ARG A 267 -9.10 20.20 27.38
N ASP A 268 -10.43 20.08 27.37
CA ASP A 268 -11.12 18.80 27.39
C ASP A 268 -10.98 18.06 26.05
N GLU A 269 -11.02 18.76 24.92
CA GLU A 269 -10.73 18.20 23.59
C GLU A 269 -9.26 17.78 23.48
N ARG A 270 -8.34 18.61 23.95
CA ARG A 270 -6.90 18.34 23.92
C ARG A 270 -6.53 17.10 24.71
N ASN A 271 -7.19 16.84 25.85
CA ASN A 271 -6.94 15.67 26.67
C ASN A 271 -7.34 14.36 25.98
N ARG A 272 -8.22 14.42 24.97
CA ARG A 272 -8.68 13.27 24.19
C ARG A 272 -7.93 13.10 22.85
N VAL A 273 -7.05 14.03 22.47
CA VAL A 273 -6.22 13.95 21.27
C VAL A 273 -4.78 13.69 21.67
N HIS A 274 -4.24 12.54 21.29
CA HIS A 274 -2.91 12.07 21.69
C HIS A 274 -1.94 12.09 20.48
N LEU A 275 -0.91 12.92 20.53
CA LEU A 275 0.21 12.88 19.59
C LEU A 275 1.20 11.83 20.07
N ARG A 276 1.21 10.63 19.42
CA ARG A 276 1.99 9.46 19.87
C ARG A 276 3.43 9.43 19.35
N GLY A 277 3.80 10.31 18.42
CA GLY A 277 5.10 10.22 17.78
C GLY A 277 5.28 8.94 16.96
N PHE A 278 6.52 8.53 16.75
CA PHE A 278 6.85 7.25 16.16
C PHE A 278 6.56 6.13 17.16
N MET A 279 5.91 5.08 16.71
CA MET A 279 5.60 3.89 17.52
C MET A 279 6.29 2.67 16.94
N GLY A 280 6.78 1.78 17.81
CA GLY A 280 7.22 0.44 17.44
C GLY A 280 6.06 -0.39 16.88
N ARG A 281 6.40 -1.42 16.11
CA ARG A 281 5.36 -2.21 15.42
C ARG A 281 4.48 -3.00 16.38
N ASP A 282 4.99 -3.42 17.52
CA ASP A 282 4.23 -4.15 18.53
C ASP A 282 3.24 -3.23 19.26
N ASP A 283 3.69 -2.04 19.67
CA ASP A 283 2.84 -1.00 20.28
C ASP A 283 1.75 -0.53 19.30
N LEU A 284 2.11 -0.42 18.00
CA LEU A 284 1.16 -0.06 16.97
C LEU A 284 0.09 -1.13 16.76
N ALA A 285 0.48 -2.41 16.78
CA ALA A 285 -0.45 -3.53 16.66
C ALA A 285 -1.41 -3.57 17.85
N GLU A 286 -0.93 -3.29 19.06
CA GLU A 286 -1.76 -3.19 20.26
C GLU A 286 -2.74 -2.01 20.17
N LEU A 287 -2.25 -0.82 19.82
CA LEU A 287 -3.09 0.36 19.63
C LEU A 287 -4.23 0.10 18.62
N LEU A 288 -3.92 -0.51 17.47
CA LEU A 288 -4.93 -0.84 16.46
C LEU A 288 -5.91 -1.92 16.94
N ARG A 289 -5.42 -2.92 17.68
CA ARG A 289 -6.25 -3.99 18.25
C ARG A 289 -7.32 -3.46 19.19
N GLU A 290 -7.02 -2.40 19.94
CA GLU A 290 -7.91 -1.77 20.88
C GLU A 290 -8.80 -0.67 20.28
N SER A 291 -8.52 -0.20 19.06
CA SER A 291 -9.20 0.95 18.47
C SER A 291 -10.31 0.53 17.51
N GLN A 292 -11.39 1.33 17.43
CA GLN A 292 -12.52 1.07 16.55
C GLN A 292 -12.24 1.46 15.11
N VAL A 293 -11.69 2.65 14.88
CA VAL A 293 -11.64 3.26 13.55
C VAL A 293 -10.21 3.66 13.17
N PHE A 294 -9.80 3.33 11.96
CA PHE A 294 -8.64 3.93 11.30
C PHE A 294 -9.11 5.02 10.34
N TYR A 295 -8.58 6.24 10.46
CA TYR A 295 -8.90 7.34 9.57
C TYR A 295 -7.68 7.78 8.76
N SER A 296 -7.84 7.86 7.42
CA SER A 296 -6.83 8.36 6.49
C SER A 296 -7.30 9.62 5.77
N PRO A 297 -6.67 10.78 5.99
CA PRO A 297 -6.91 11.99 5.22
C PRO A 297 -6.12 12.05 3.89
N SER A 298 -5.36 10.99 3.54
CA SER A 298 -4.45 10.97 2.40
C SER A 298 -5.13 11.35 1.09
N ALA A 299 -4.42 12.11 0.25
CA ALA A 299 -4.88 12.47 -1.09
C ALA A 299 -4.69 11.34 -2.10
N PHE A 300 -3.64 10.55 -1.90
CA PHE A 300 -3.28 9.40 -2.74
C PHE A 300 -2.54 8.33 -1.94
N GLU A 301 -2.80 7.08 -2.27
CA GLU A 301 -2.12 5.90 -1.74
C GLU A 301 -2.06 4.81 -2.82
N SER A 302 -0.92 4.14 -2.94
CA SER A 302 -0.82 2.96 -3.82
C SER A 302 -1.59 1.79 -3.24
N PHE A 303 -1.32 1.45 -1.98
CA PHE A 303 -2.00 0.39 -1.25
C PHE A 303 -2.60 0.89 0.07
N GLY A 304 -1.81 1.57 0.91
CA GLY A 304 -2.23 2.01 2.23
C GLY A 304 -2.00 0.94 3.29
N ILE A 305 -0.72 0.56 3.50
CA ILE A 305 -0.33 -0.52 4.45
C ILE A 305 -0.94 -0.29 5.84
N ALA A 306 -0.94 0.95 6.35
CA ALA A 306 -1.52 1.24 7.66
C ALA A 306 -3.03 0.95 7.75
N ALA A 307 -3.79 1.18 6.67
CA ALA A 307 -5.20 0.80 6.60
C ALA A 307 -5.37 -0.73 6.57
N ALA A 308 -4.49 -1.43 5.85
CA ALA A 308 -4.48 -2.89 5.79
C ALA A 308 -4.15 -3.52 7.17
N GLU A 309 -3.18 -2.96 7.89
CA GLU A 309 -2.82 -3.33 9.27
C GLU A 309 -4.00 -3.11 10.24
N ALA A 310 -4.69 -1.97 10.09
CA ALA A 310 -5.88 -1.65 10.88
C ALA A 310 -7.03 -2.64 10.65
N LEU A 311 -7.31 -2.97 9.38
CA LEU A 311 -8.33 -3.97 9.02
C LEU A 311 -8.01 -5.36 9.59
N CYS A 312 -6.76 -5.81 9.48
CA CYS A 312 -6.31 -7.07 10.07
C CYS A 312 -6.44 -7.06 11.61
N SER A 313 -6.30 -5.89 12.23
CA SER A 313 -6.50 -5.67 13.68
C SER A 313 -7.97 -5.48 14.06
N GLY A 314 -8.92 -5.62 13.12
CA GLY A 314 -10.35 -5.49 13.35
C GLY A 314 -10.85 -4.05 13.50
N CYS A 315 -10.10 -3.04 13.04
CA CYS A 315 -10.61 -1.69 12.87
C CYS A 315 -11.41 -1.57 11.58
N SER A 316 -12.41 -0.71 11.56
CA SER A 316 -12.97 -0.22 10.31
C SER A 316 -12.14 0.94 9.74
N VAL A 317 -12.32 1.25 8.47
CA VAL A 317 -11.52 2.25 7.75
C VAL A 317 -12.39 3.39 7.26
N VAL A 318 -11.97 4.63 7.53
CA VAL A 318 -12.56 5.85 6.95
C VAL A 318 -11.52 6.58 6.12
N ALA A 319 -11.88 6.95 4.90
CA ALA A 319 -11.01 7.68 3.98
C ALA A 319 -11.81 8.53 2.99
N GLY A 320 -11.13 9.43 2.27
CA GLY A 320 -11.71 10.18 1.17
C GLY A 320 -11.93 9.31 -0.08
N ARG A 321 -13.00 9.58 -0.82
CA ARG A 321 -13.24 8.96 -2.12
C ARG A 321 -12.39 9.65 -3.18
N SER A 322 -11.36 8.97 -3.66
CA SER A 322 -10.44 9.52 -4.66
C SER A 322 -9.97 8.42 -5.62
N VAL A 323 -9.82 8.78 -6.90
CA VAL A 323 -9.24 7.87 -7.92
C VAL A 323 -7.81 7.45 -7.58
N SER A 324 -7.11 8.26 -6.79
CA SER A 324 -5.74 8.02 -6.33
C SER A 324 -5.66 7.17 -5.06
N MET A 325 -6.83 6.72 -4.55
CA MET A 325 -6.98 5.87 -3.38
C MET A 325 -7.53 4.49 -3.79
N ALA A 326 -6.97 3.91 -4.85
CA ALA A 326 -7.52 2.74 -5.53
C ALA A 326 -7.74 1.52 -4.62
N SER A 327 -6.89 1.31 -3.62
CA SER A 327 -7.05 0.20 -2.68
C SER A 327 -8.15 0.46 -1.64
N PHE A 328 -8.47 1.71 -1.36
CA PHE A 328 -9.52 2.03 -0.40
C PHE A 328 -10.92 1.75 -0.94
N GLU A 329 -11.14 1.79 -2.26
CA GLU A 329 -12.37 1.29 -2.88
C GLU A 329 -12.56 -0.23 -2.63
N TRP A 330 -11.47 -0.95 -2.34
CA TRP A 330 -11.50 -2.37 -2.01
C TRP A 330 -11.52 -2.64 -0.49
N PHE A 331 -10.84 -1.81 0.29
CA PHE A 331 -10.78 -1.92 1.75
C PHE A 331 -12.11 -1.57 2.42
N VAL A 332 -12.88 -0.66 1.82
CA VAL A 332 -14.11 -0.14 2.40
C VAL A 332 -15.31 -0.78 1.74
N SER A 333 -16.03 -1.58 2.52
CA SER A 333 -17.32 -2.19 2.19
C SER A 333 -18.32 -1.84 3.29
N GLU A 334 -19.55 -2.29 3.16
CA GLU A 334 -20.58 -2.14 4.18
C GLU A 334 -20.14 -2.69 5.55
N GLU A 335 -19.29 -3.74 5.56
CA GLU A 335 -18.82 -4.39 6.80
C GLU A 335 -17.53 -3.75 7.36
N SER A 336 -16.72 -3.06 6.53
CA SER A 336 -15.35 -2.70 6.89
C SER A 336 -15.04 -1.20 6.92
N GLY A 337 -16.03 -0.33 6.66
CA GLY A 337 -15.77 1.11 6.80
C GLY A 337 -16.67 2.02 5.98
N THR A 338 -16.31 3.31 5.94
CA THR A 338 -17.07 4.36 5.25
C THR A 338 -16.15 5.24 4.40
N LEU A 339 -16.45 5.42 3.11
CA LEU A 339 -15.81 6.43 2.26
C LEU A 339 -16.58 7.74 2.32
N ALA A 340 -15.86 8.85 2.53
CA ALA A 340 -16.45 10.18 2.43
C ALA A 340 -17.04 10.41 1.02
N GLU A 341 -18.16 11.08 0.94
CA GLU A 341 -18.83 11.36 -0.33
C GLU A 341 -17.99 12.28 -1.23
N ASP A 342 -17.30 13.23 -0.59
CA ASP A 342 -16.39 14.18 -1.25
C ASP A 342 -15.05 14.26 -0.50
N ASP A 343 -14.09 14.96 -1.09
CA ASP A 343 -12.74 15.14 -0.55
C ASP A 343 -12.57 16.43 0.27
N HIS A 344 -13.68 16.97 0.80
CA HIS A 344 -13.69 18.14 1.67
C HIS A 344 -13.83 17.76 3.15
N ALA A 345 -13.41 18.67 4.03
CA ALA A 345 -13.45 18.39 5.47
C ALA A 345 -14.85 17.99 5.97
N LYS A 346 -15.91 18.61 5.43
CA LYS A 346 -17.30 18.28 5.82
C LYS A 346 -17.67 16.84 5.49
N GLY A 347 -17.35 16.36 4.27
CA GLY A 347 -17.60 14.98 3.87
C GLY A 347 -16.84 13.96 4.75
N HIS A 348 -15.58 14.27 5.05
CA HIS A 348 -14.77 13.43 5.95
C HIS A 348 -15.31 13.41 7.39
N VAL A 349 -15.76 14.55 7.94
CA VAL A 349 -16.40 14.64 9.27
C VAL A 349 -17.67 13.80 9.31
N THR A 350 -18.53 13.94 8.29
CA THR A 350 -19.76 13.14 8.18
C THR A 350 -19.46 11.65 8.12
N ALA A 351 -18.52 11.23 7.29
CA ALA A 351 -18.12 9.81 7.18
C ALA A 351 -17.54 9.25 8.49
N LEU A 352 -16.69 10.02 9.16
CA LEU A 352 -16.07 9.57 10.41
C LEU A 352 -17.11 9.46 11.56
N ARG A 353 -18.03 10.41 11.67
CA ARG A 353 -19.12 10.33 12.65
C ARG A 353 -20.07 9.16 12.37
N HIS A 354 -20.47 9.00 11.11
CA HIS A 354 -21.29 7.87 10.69
C HIS A 354 -20.63 6.52 11.03
N GLU A 355 -19.33 6.40 10.81
CA GLU A 355 -18.61 5.18 11.16
C GLU A 355 -18.55 4.94 12.69
N LEU A 356 -18.35 6.00 13.48
CA LEU A 356 -18.40 5.90 14.94
C LEU A 356 -19.80 5.53 15.46
N ASP A 357 -20.87 5.97 14.78
CA ASP A 357 -22.24 5.60 15.09
C ASP A 357 -22.52 4.12 14.79
N HIS A 358 -22.00 3.57 13.69
CA HIS A 358 -22.06 2.14 13.39
C HIS A 358 -21.44 1.28 14.51
N TRP A 359 -20.29 1.71 15.04
CA TRP A 359 -19.69 1.04 16.20
C TRP A 359 -20.57 1.10 17.45
N SER A 360 -21.25 2.22 17.70
CA SER A 360 -22.16 2.39 18.85
C SER A 360 -23.44 1.55 18.72
N GLN A 361 -23.88 1.32 17.49
CA GLN A 361 -25.08 0.51 17.17
C GLN A 361 -24.75 -1.00 17.06
N ALA A 362 -23.49 -1.39 17.30
CA ALA A 362 -22.99 -2.75 17.14
C ALA A 362 -23.10 -3.32 15.70
N ASP A 363 -23.14 -2.43 14.70
CA ASP A 363 -23.15 -2.81 13.27
C ASP A 363 -21.76 -3.21 12.77
N ARG A 364 -20.73 -3.08 13.60
CA ARG A 364 -19.35 -3.48 13.29
C ARG A 364 -18.92 -4.66 14.13
N SER A 365 -18.44 -5.69 13.44
CA SER A 365 -17.87 -6.89 14.08
C SER A 365 -16.35 -6.90 13.86
N PRO A 366 -15.54 -6.58 14.88
CA PRO A 366 -14.08 -6.60 14.73
C PRO A 366 -13.53 -7.99 14.38
N CYS A 367 -14.20 -9.06 14.84
CA CYS A 367 -13.86 -10.43 14.47
C CYS A 367 -14.03 -10.69 12.96
N GLU A 368 -15.16 -10.26 12.39
CA GLU A 368 -15.46 -10.48 10.97
C GLU A 368 -14.54 -9.64 10.08
N ILE A 369 -14.35 -8.36 10.42
CA ILE A 369 -13.40 -7.48 9.72
C ILE A 369 -12.01 -8.15 9.69
N ALA A 370 -11.47 -8.52 10.86
CA ALA A 370 -10.16 -9.14 10.94
C ALA A 370 -10.10 -10.48 10.19
N ALA A 371 -11.09 -11.35 10.33
CA ALA A 371 -11.11 -12.66 9.68
C ALA A 371 -11.07 -12.55 8.15
N ILE A 372 -11.83 -11.60 7.58
CA ILE A 372 -11.84 -11.33 6.13
C ILE A 372 -10.46 -10.84 5.67
N TRP A 373 -9.88 -9.88 6.40
CA TRP A 373 -8.68 -9.19 5.92
C TRP A 373 -7.39 -9.94 6.27
N CYS A 374 -7.28 -10.62 7.39
CA CYS A 374 -6.15 -11.51 7.68
C CYS A 374 -6.01 -12.61 6.63
N LYS A 375 -7.12 -13.24 6.22
CA LYS A 375 -7.13 -14.24 5.15
C LYS A 375 -6.69 -13.71 3.79
N ARG A 376 -6.81 -12.40 3.57
CA ARG A 376 -6.43 -11.76 2.30
C ARG A 376 -5.03 -11.18 2.31
N LEU A 377 -4.55 -10.74 3.48
CA LEU A 377 -3.41 -9.83 3.59
C LEU A 377 -2.25 -10.36 4.43
N HIS A 378 -2.43 -11.33 5.34
CA HIS A 378 -1.29 -11.87 6.09
C HIS A 378 -0.26 -12.47 5.14
N ALA A 379 1.02 -12.35 5.50
CA ALA A 379 2.15 -12.67 4.64
C ALA A 379 2.12 -14.10 4.09
N ASP A 380 1.77 -15.08 4.93
CA ASP A 380 1.58 -16.49 4.54
C ASP A 380 0.42 -16.65 3.54
N GLN A 381 -0.68 -15.93 3.75
CA GLN A 381 -1.84 -15.97 2.85
C GLN A 381 -1.52 -15.34 1.48
N VAL A 382 -0.81 -14.21 1.46
CA VAL A 382 -0.38 -13.57 0.21
C VAL A 382 0.63 -14.45 -0.53
N ALA A 383 1.54 -15.11 0.20
CA ALA A 383 2.46 -16.09 -0.37
C ALA A 383 1.71 -17.29 -0.95
N ALA A 384 0.72 -17.84 -0.24
CA ALA A 384 -0.12 -18.94 -0.71
C ALA A 384 -0.90 -18.58 -1.99
N ILE A 385 -1.49 -17.37 -2.03
CA ILE A 385 -2.16 -16.83 -3.23
C ILE A 385 -1.17 -16.77 -4.40
N THR A 386 0.05 -16.30 -4.15
CA THR A 386 1.09 -16.17 -5.17
C THR A 386 1.47 -17.55 -5.74
N LEU A 387 1.72 -18.54 -4.89
CA LEU A 387 2.04 -19.91 -5.31
C LEU A 387 0.90 -20.54 -6.11
N LYS A 388 -0.33 -20.41 -5.62
CA LYS A 388 -1.52 -20.95 -6.30
C LYS A 388 -1.72 -20.36 -7.71
N LEU A 389 -1.48 -19.05 -7.87
CA LEU A 389 -1.59 -18.39 -9.18
C LEU A 389 -0.41 -18.72 -10.10
N SER A 390 0.75 -19.05 -9.54
CA SER A 390 1.94 -19.41 -10.31
C SER A 390 1.88 -20.84 -10.84
N PHE A 391 1.31 -21.74 -10.07
CA PHE A 391 1.18 -23.17 -10.41
C PHE A 391 -0.28 -23.61 -10.27
N PRO A 392 -1.12 -23.31 -11.28
CA PRO A 392 -2.55 -23.64 -11.24
C PRO A 392 -2.77 -25.14 -11.51
N ASP A 393 -2.16 -26.04 -10.75
CA ASP A 393 -2.39 -27.47 -10.90
C ASP A 393 -3.49 -27.95 -9.93
N PRO A 394 -4.46 -28.77 -10.38
CA PRO A 394 -5.65 -29.17 -9.64
C PRO A 394 -5.41 -30.19 -8.51
N LYS A 395 -4.19 -30.38 -8.05
CA LYS A 395 -3.82 -31.44 -7.07
C LYS A 395 -3.14 -30.96 -5.79
N ILE A 396 -3.32 -29.68 -5.40
CA ILE A 396 -2.94 -29.21 -4.05
C ILE A 396 -4.17 -28.80 -3.27
#